data_7fb0a1123037a565089190885f6dae90
#
_entry.id   7fb0a1123037a565089190885f6dae90
#
_cell.length_a   1.000
_cell.length_b   1.000
_cell.length_c   1.000
_cell.angle_alpha   90.00
_cell.angle_beta   90.00
_cell.angle_gamma   90.00
#
_symmetry.space_group_name_H-M   'P 1'
#
loop_
_entity.id
_entity.type
_entity.pdbx_description
1 polymer ?
#
loop_
_entity_poly.entity_id
_entity_poly.type
_entity_poly.pdbx_seq_one_letter_code
_entity_poly.pdbx_strand_id
1 'polypeptide(L)'
;NELIQIDKNTFALAYTDKNDDGWIKTFDIASGDVTGPSISYATIAYDNSTVTIGLNEAAYNTNANSGSLEASDFALSISGGAATLSSATPTSIALSTNNIYTLGVSLTGTANGSEVLTISPVANAVYDANGTASSTSQSNNTVSLNEKVLPTITASSMASDNATVNVTMSEAVYAAYSSGTASGDLAVSDFVLSVSGGEATLNSATPSSILGPGSFTSIGTYNGSTYYRSNSAAKWADAKTICENAGGYLAVITTAGEDNFIHTNLGINAHVWIGLSDEATEGTHVWVTGETFSYTNWYSGQPNNVTTQDHGGMYYTNGEWWDDYGTQSYYYVLEIPSASPSPSYIYTLGIDYAGLPNGYEVLTVSPAENAIYDAAGNVGSTTQSNNQQTFNEERVREISWIEHNTSY
;
A
#
# COMPACT_ATOMS: atom_id res chain seq x y z
N ASN A 1 -40.24 -66.35 1.90
CA ASN A 1 -39.03 -65.52 1.74
C ASN A 1 -39.44 -64.10 2.13
N GLU A 2 -38.77 -63.54 3.13
CA GLU A 2 -39.04 -62.20 3.62
C GLU A 2 -37.70 -61.42 3.62
N LEU A 3 -37.68 -60.19 3.10
CA LEU A 3 -36.54 -59.31 3.12
C LEU A 3 -36.79 -58.26 4.21
N ILE A 4 -35.93 -58.22 5.23
CA ILE A 4 -36.06 -57.31 6.38
C ILE A 4 -34.87 -56.40 6.32
N GLN A 5 -35.09 -55.09 6.43
CA GLN A 5 -34.04 -54.11 6.60
C GLN A 5 -33.63 -54.11 8.09
N ILE A 6 -32.34 -54.35 8.37
CA ILE A 6 -31.78 -54.37 9.72
C ILE A 6 -31.32 -52.97 10.11
N ASP A 7 -30.63 -52.30 9.17
CA ASP A 7 -30.20 -50.90 9.35
C ASP A 7 -30.18 -50.21 7.97
N LYS A 8 -29.63 -48.99 7.89
CA LYS A 8 -29.64 -48.18 6.67
C LYS A 8 -29.07 -48.91 5.43
N ASN A 9 -28.12 -49.83 5.64
CA ASN A 9 -27.35 -50.45 4.56
C ASN A 9 -27.39 -51.99 4.62
N THR A 10 -27.94 -52.60 5.69
CA THR A 10 -27.92 -54.03 5.87
C THR A 10 -29.35 -54.63 5.74
N PHE A 11 -29.51 -55.62 4.89
CA PHE A 11 -30.73 -56.34 4.68
C PHE A 11 -30.51 -57.79 5.04
N ALA A 12 -31.51 -58.44 5.64
CA ALA A 12 -31.57 -59.87 5.85
C ALA A 12 -32.64 -60.50 4.98
N LEU A 13 -32.29 -61.55 4.27
CA LEU A 13 -33.22 -62.39 3.54
C LEU A 13 -33.40 -63.71 4.29
N ALA A 14 -34.59 -63.89 4.81
CA ALA A 14 -35.00 -65.20 5.36
C ALA A 14 -35.63 -66.05 4.27
N TYR A 15 -35.13 -67.25 4.05
CA TYR A 15 -35.66 -68.18 3.08
C TYR A 15 -35.56 -69.62 3.61
N THR A 16 -36.40 -70.51 3.10
CA THR A 16 -36.30 -71.94 3.31
C THR A 16 -35.73 -72.63 2.07
N ASP A 17 -34.88 -73.61 2.28
CA ASP A 17 -34.40 -74.47 1.19
C ASP A 17 -35.39 -75.60 0.86
N LYS A 18 -35.01 -76.48 -0.03
CA LYS A 18 -35.83 -77.62 -0.47
C LYS A 18 -36.13 -78.65 0.62
N ASN A 19 -35.48 -78.58 1.78
CA ASN A 19 -35.66 -79.47 2.93
C ASN A 19 -36.43 -78.80 4.05
N ASP A 20 -37.03 -77.63 3.82
CA ASP A 20 -37.70 -76.80 4.81
C ASP A 20 -36.81 -76.26 5.94
N ASP A 21 -35.47 -76.30 5.74
CA ASP A 21 -34.56 -75.66 6.68
C ASP A 21 -34.57 -74.15 6.46
N GLY A 22 -34.79 -73.38 7.55
CA GLY A 22 -34.79 -71.92 7.50
C GLY A 22 -33.37 -71.35 7.48
N TRP A 23 -33.09 -70.48 6.55
CA TRP A 23 -31.81 -69.77 6.40
C TRP A 23 -32.00 -68.27 6.46
N ILE A 24 -31.01 -67.56 7.03
CA ILE A 24 -30.93 -66.09 7.01
C ILE A 24 -29.60 -65.72 6.32
N LYS A 25 -29.68 -64.92 5.29
CA LYS A 25 -28.50 -64.36 4.64
C LYS A 25 -28.58 -62.83 4.77
N THR A 26 -27.54 -62.24 5.34
CA THR A 26 -27.40 -60.81 5.38
C THR A 26 -26.66 -60.30 4.15
N PHE A 27 -27.11 -59.19 3.65
CA PHE A 27 -26.48 -58.48 2.54
C PHE A 27 -26.24 -57.04 3.02
N ASP A 28 -25.01 -56.64 3.01
CA ASP A 28 -24.70 -55.22 3.15
C ASP A 28 -24.78 -54.60 1.73
N ILE A 29 -25.71 -53.69 1.59
CA ILE A 29 -25.64 -52.78 0.44
C ILE A 29 -24.56 -51.78 0.89
N ALA A 30 -23.35 -51.99 0.40
CA ALA A 30 -22.36 -50.95 0.51
C ALA A 30 -23.04 -49.67 0.01
N SER A 31 -23.11 -48.66 0.84
CA SER A 31 -23.50 -47.32 0.39
C SER A 31 -22.44 -46.98 -0.66
N GLY A 32 -22.77 -47.18 -1.94
CA GLY A 32 -21.92 -46.76 -3.00
C GLY A 32 -21.56 -45.31 -2.70
N ASP A 33 -20.32 -44.95 -2.84
CA ASP A 33 -19.94 -43.54 -2.76
C ASP A 33 -20.81 -42.79 -3.77
N VAL A 34 -21.61 -41.87 -3.22
CA VAL A 34 -22.56 -41.06 -4.00
C VAL A 34 -22.08 -39.63 -4.14
N THR A 35 -20.87 -39.38 -3.67
CA THR A 35 -20.22 -38.08 -3.72
C THR A 35 -19.02 -38.14 -4.68
N GLY A 36 -19.06 -37.39 -5.74
CA GLY A 36 -17.91 -37.30 -6.66
C GLY A 36 -16.79 -36.44 -6.08
N PRO A 37 -15.62 -36.41 -6.71
CA PRO A 37 -14.45 -35.68 -6.27
C PRO A 37 -14.77 -34.22 -6.05
N SER A 38 -14.19 -33.64 -4.99
CA SER A 38 -14.35 -32.23 -4.63
C SER A 38 -13.00 -31.56 -4.44
N ILE A 39 -12.95 -30.25 -4.74
CA ILE A 39 -11.75 -29.44 -4.50
C ILE A 39 -11.67 -29.16 -3.00
N SER A 40 -10.60 -29.62 -2.37
CA SER A 40 -10.33 -29.46 -0.95
C SER A 40 -9.60 -28.14 -0.61
N TYR A 41 -8.82 -27.64 -1.53
CA TYR A 41 -8.14 -26.33 -1.45
C TYR A 41 -7.71 -25.86 -2.86
N ALA A 42 -7.45 -24.54 -2.95
CA ALA A 42 -6.79 -23.91 -4.10
C ALA A 42 -5.72 -22.94 -3.61
N THR A 43 -4.57 -22.89 -4.29
CA THR A 43 -3.48 -21.92 -4.03
C THR A 43 -2.93 -21.40 -5.36
N ILE A 44 -2.58 -20.11 -5.40
CA ILE A 44 -2.04 -19.45 -6.59
C ILE A 44 -0.52 -19.30 -6.49
N ALA A 45 0.18 -19.47 -7.61
CA ALA A 45 1.60 -19.14 -7.69
C ALA A 45 1.82 -17.63 -7.56
N TYR A 46 2.98 -17.24 -7.04
CA TYR A 46 3.30 -15.81 -6.81
C TYR A 46 3.15 -14.95 -8.08
N ASP A 47 3.49 -15.49 -9.23
CA ASP A 47 3.41 -14.82 -10.54
C ASP A 47 2.02 -14.93 -11.21
N ASN A 48 1.04 -15.54 -10.54
CA ASN A 48 -0.31 -15.82 -11.04
C ASN A 48 -0.36 -16.74 -12.27
N SER A 49 0.74 -17.38 -12.66
CA SER A 49 0.81 -18.21 -13.86
C SER A 49 0.16 -19.58 -13.70
N THR A 50 0.03 -20.06 -12.48
CA THR A 50 -0.56 -21.38 -12.19
C THR A 50 -1.37 -21.37 -10.89
N VAL A 51 -2.43 -22.18 -10.85
CA VAL A 51 -3.18 -22.49 -9.63
C VAL A 51 -3.03 -23.96 -9.30
N THR A 52 -2.73 -24.28 -8.06
CA THR A 52 -2.67 -25.66 -7.55
C THR A 52 -3.95 -25.96 -6.80
N ILE A 53 -4.61 -27.07 -7.15
CA ILE A 53 -5.78 -27.58 -6.45
C ILE A 53 -5.49 -28.98 -5.88
N GLY A 54 -6.06 -29.26 -4.70
CA GLY A 54 -6.11 -30.61 -4.16
C GLY A 54 -7.52 -31.17 -4.28
N LEU A 55 -7.66 -32.42 -4.76
CA LEU A 55 -8.92 -33.15 -4.72
C LEU A 55 -8.96 -34.03 -3.46
N ASN A 56 -10.15 -34.22 -2.87
CA ASN A 56 -10.35 -35.06 -1.69
C ASN A 56 -10.08 -36.54 -1.95
N GLU A 57 -10.11 -36.98 -3.22
CA GLU A 57 -9.94 -38.36 -3.65
C GLU A 57 -9.34 -38.46 -5.04
N ALA A 58 -9.05 -39.71 -5.49
CA ALA A 58 -8.57 -39.99 -6.86
C ALA A 58 -9.66 -39.68 -7.89
N ALA A 59 -9.26 -39.00 -8.95
CA ALA A 59 -10.18 -38.53 -9.97
C ALA A 59 -9.74 -38.96 -11.37
N TYR A 60 -10.73 -39.21 -12.24
CA TYR A 60 -10.60 -39.74 -13.60
C TYR A 60 -11.45 -38.88 -14.55
N ASN A 61 -11.06 -38.83 -15.84
CA ASN A 61 -11.84 -38.10 -16.83
C ASN A 61 -12.95 -38.98 -17.49
N THR A 62 -13.07 -40.24 -17.09
CA THR A 62 -14.16 -41.12 -17.50
C THR A 62 -14.87 -41.73 -16.29
N ASN A 63 -16.15 -42.10 -16.46
CA ASN A 63 -16.93 -42.80 -15.43
C ASN A 63 -16.58 -44.30 -15.32
N ALA A 64 -15.56 -44.76 -16.03
CA ALA A 64 -15.07 -46.12 -16.03
C ALA A 64 -13.82 -46.34 -15.18
N ASN A 65 -13.54 -45.47 -14.24
CA ASN A 65 -12.34 -45.47 -13.36
C ASN A 65 -11.03 -45.52 -14.22
N SER A 66 -10.97 -44.70 -15.24
CA SER A 66 -9.83 -44.66 -16.16
C SER A 66 -9.66 -43.27 -16.78
N GLY A 67 -8.47 -43.04 -17.32
CA GLY A 67 -8.11 -41.79 -17.99
C GLY A 67 -7.59 -40.73 -16.99
N SER A 68 -6.61 -40.01 -17.46
CA SER A 68 -6.03 -38.87 -16.69
C SER A 68 -6.87 -37.63 -16.91
N LEU A 69 -6.97 -36.75 -15.89
CA LEU A 69 -7.60 -35.46 -16.05
C LEU A 69 -6.86 -34.61 -17.10
N GLU A 70 -7.61 -33.86 -17.86
CA GLU A 70 -7.14 -32.93 -18.87
C GLU A 70 -7.51 -31.50 -18.51
N ALA A 71 -6.86 -30.51 -19.14
CA ALA A 71 -7.15 -29.08 -18.87
C ALA A 71 -8.63 -28.74 -19.18
N SER A 72 -9.22 -29.38 -20.16
CA SER A 72 -10.63 -29.25 -20.55
C SER A 72 -11.64 -29.75 -19.51
N ASP A 73 -11.19 -30.53 -18.52
CA ASP A 73 -12.04 -31.05 -17.44
C ASP A 73 -12.31 -29.98 -16.36
N PHE A 74 -11.62 -28.84 -16.44
CA PHE A 74 -11.79 -27.70 -15.54
C PHE A 74 -12.14 -26.42 -16.29
N ALA A 75 -12.95 -25.59 -15.68
CA ALA A 75 -13.26 -24.23 -16.11
C ALA A 75 -12.75 -23.23 -15.11
N LEU A 76 -12.17 -22.14 -15.60
CA LEU A 76 -11.73 -20.98 -14.81
C LEU A 76 -12.70 -19.83 -15.02
N SER A 77 -12.96 -19.09 -13.97
CA SER A 77 -13.60 -17.77 -14.02
C SER A 77 -12.92 -16.81 -13.08
N ILE A 78 -13.01 -15.51 -13.37
CA ILE A 78 -12.42 -14.44 -12.55
C ILE A 78 -13.47 -13.38 -12.31
N SER A 79 -13.45 -12.80 -11.12
CA SER A 79 -14.31 -11.68 -10.74
C SER A 79 -13.50 -10.64 -9.96
N GLY A 80 -13.91 -9.39 -10.02
CA GLY A 80 -13.20 -8.26 -9.40
C GLY A 80 -11.95 -7.86 -10.17
N GLY A 81 -11.27 -6.82 -9.67
CA GLY A 81 -9.98 -6.33 -10.13
C GLY A 81 -9.91 -5.85 -11.58
N ALA A 82 -8.70 -5.72 -12.09
CA ALA A 82 -8.41 -5.17 -13.42
C ALA A 82 -8.00 -6.26 -14.44
N ALA A 83 -7.44 -7.38 -13.96
CA ALA A 83 -7.06 -8.49 -14.84
C ALA A 83 -8.27 -9.37 -15.20
N THR A 84 -8.23 -9.95 -16.40
CA THR A 84 -9.22 -10.89 -16.91
C THR A 84 -8.53 -12.15 -17.40
N LEU A 85 -9.28 -13.27 -17.53
CA LEU A 85 -8.74 -14.49 -18.14
C LEU A 85 -8.63 -14.34 -19.66
N SER A 86 -7.49 -14.76 -20.22
CA SER A 86 -7.34 -14.92 -21.67
C SER A 86 -8.09 -16.17 -22.17
N SER A 87 -8.31 -17.16 -21.30
CA SER A 87 -9.04 -18.40 -21.59
C SER A 87 -9.75 -18.88 -20.33
N ALA A 88 -11.01 -19.28 -20.46
CA ALA A 88 -11.76 -19.95 -19.41
C ALA A 88 -11.34 -21.40 -19.18
N THR A 89 -10.58 -22.02 -20.12
CA THR A 89 -9.97 -23.33 -19.93
C THR A 89 -8.53 -23.15 -19.48
N PRO A 90 -8.05 -23.89 -18.46
CA PRO A 90 -6.64 -23.89 -18.08
C PRO A 90 -5.73 -24.14 -19.29
N THR A 91 -4.60 -23.47 -19.36
CA THR A 91 -3.63 -23.60 -20.43
C THR A 91 -2.83 -24.91 -20.37
N SER A 92 -2.79 -25.51 -19.19
CA SER A 92 -2.14 -26.81 -18.93
C SER A 92 -2.71 -27.46 -17.68
N ILE A 93 -2.45 -28.75 -17.50
CA ILE A 93 -2.68 -29.51 -16.29
C ILE A 93 -1.49 -30.44 -16.04
N ALA A 94 -1.08 -30.55 -14.80
CA ALA A 94 -0.07 -31.52 -14.36
C ALA A 94 -0.47 -32.09 -12.99
N LEU A 95 -0.44 -33.43 -12.89
CA LEU A 95 -0.55 -34.14 -11.62
C LEU A 95 0.81 -34.06 -10.91
N SER A 96 0.86 -33.43 -9.72
CA SER A 96 2.08 -33.32 -8.94
C SER A 96 2.31 -34.54 -8.05
N THR A 97 1.39 -34.83 -7.14
CA THR A 97 1.37 -36.03 -6.28
C THR A 97 -0.06 -36.24 -5.77
N ASN A 98 -0.47 -37.47 -5.52
CA ASN A 98 -1.69 -37.84 -4.76
C ASN A 98 -2.85 -36.83 -4.86
N ASN A 99 -3.50 -36.73 -6.00
CA ASN A 99 -4.68 -35.90 -6.24
C ASN A 99 -4.42 -34.38 -6.19
N ILE A 100 -3.16 -33.93 -6.31
CA ILE A 100 -2.79 -32.53 -6.40
C ILE A 100 -2.48 -32.18 -7.84
N TYR A 101 -3.20 -31.23 -8.39
CA TYR A 101 -3.08 -30.80 -9.79
C TYR A 101 -2.67 -29.34 -9.86
N THR A 102 -1.73 -29.05 -10.75
CA THR A 102 -1.34 -27.68 -11.11
C THR A 102 -1.95 -27.33 -12.46
N LEU A 103 -2.76 -26.28 -12.50
CA LEU A 103 -3.46 -25.78 -13.68
C LEU A 103 -2.81 -24.50 -14.16
N GLY A 104 -2.54 -24.38 -15.45
CA GLY A 104 -2.01 -23.16 -16.06
C GLY A 104 -3.09 -22.07 -16.14
N VAL A 105 -2.75 -20.87 -15.74
CA VAL A 105 -3.59 -19.67 -15.80
C VAL A 105 -2.97 -18.67 -16.77
N SER A 106 -3.80 -18.10 -17.65
CA SER A 106 -3.36 -17.05 -18.58
C SER A 106 -4.25 -15.82 -18.39
N LEU A 107 -3.62 -14.69 -18.05
CA LEU A 107 -4.28 -13.43 -17.78
C LEU A 107 -4.05 -12.41 -18.90
N THR A 108 -5.02 -11.51 -19.08
CA THR A 108 -4.91 -10.28 -19.85
C THR A 108 -5.06 -9.12 -18.89
N GLY A 109 -4.14 -8.15 -18.95
CA GLY A 109 -4.04 -7.05 -17.98
C GLY A 109 -3.21 -7.45 -16.76
N THR A 110 -3.01 -6.50 -15.87
CA THR A 110 -2.22 -6.66 -14.65
C THR A 110 -3.14 -6.83 -13.45
N ALA A 111 -2.95 -7.88 -12.69
CA ALA A 111 -3.72 -8.13 -11.48
C ALA A 111 -3.42 -7.05 -10.41
N ASN A 112 -4.47 -6.53 -9.78
CA ASN A 112 -4.37 -5.53 -8.72
C ASN A 112 -4.69 -6.08 -7.31
N GLY A 113 -4.78 -7.42 -7.19
CA GLY A 113 -5.04 -8.10 -5.91
C GLY A 113 -6.51 -8.16 -5.50
N SER A 114 -7.41 -7.53 -6.26
CA SER A 114 -8.86 -7.60 -6.02
C SER A 114 -9.55 -8.70 -6.83
N GLU A 115 -8.81 -9.38 -7.67
CA GLU A 115 -9.33 -10.48 -8.47
C GLU A 115 -9.47 -11.75 -7.65
N VAL A 116 -10.60 -12.44 -7.85
CA VAL A 116 -10.85 -13.77 -7.30
C VAL A 116 -10.98 -14.75 -8.45
N LEU A 117 -10.02 -15.68 -8.54
CA LEU A 117 -10.05 -16.80 -9.47
C LEU A 117 -10.89 -17.93 -8.88
N THR A 118 -11.82 -18.46 -9.66
CA THR A 118 -12.64 -19.62 -9.31
C THR A 118 -12.35 -20.76 -10.27
N ILE A 119 -12.12 -21.96 -9.74
CA ILE A 119 -11.87 -23.20 -10.47
C ILE A 119 -13.06 -24.11 -10.30
N SER A 120 -13.66 -24.59 -11.37
CA SER A 120 -14.81 -25.51 -11.33
C SER A 120 -14.57 -26.71 -12.22
N PRO A 121 -14.90 -27.93 -11.76
CA PRO A 121 -15.01 -29.08 -12.68
C PRO A 121 -16.05 -28.80 -13.75
N VAL A 122 -15.77 -29.19 -14.99
CA VAL A 122 -16.75 -29.17 -16.04
C VAL A 122 -17.76 -30.32 -15.81
N ALA A 123 -19.02 -30.05 -16.13
CA ALA A 123 -20.07 -31.05 -15.92
C ALA A 123 -19.77 -32.37 -16.60
N ASN A 124 -19.82 -33.46 -15.85
CA ASN A 124 -19.53 -34.81 -16.33
C ASN A 124 -18.13 -35.00 -16.97
N ALA A 125 -17.13 -34.30 -16.42
CA ALA A 125 -15.74 -34.40 -16.89
C ALA A 125 -14.79 -34.99 -15.83
N VAL A 126 -15.14 -34.90 -14.56
CA VAL A 126 -14.32 -35.39 -13.44
C VAL A 126 -15.12 -36.41 -12.63
N TYR A 127 -14.61 -37.61 -12.45
CA TYR A 127 -15.30 -38.74 -11.82
C TYR A 127 -14.42 -39.39 -10.73
N ASP A 128 -15.04 -39.97 -9.71
CA ASP A 128 -14.40 -40.86 -8.76
C ASP A 128 -14.16 -42.27 -9.34
N ALA A 129 -13.62 -43.17 -8.52
CA ALA A 129 -13.41 -44.58 -8.87
C ALA A 129 -14.72 -45.37 -9.05
N ASN A 130 -15.84 -44.86 -8.56
CA ASN A 130 -17.16 -45.48 -8.69
C ASN A 130 -17.96 -44.92 -9.88
N GLY A 131 -17.41 -43.97 -10.62
CA GLY A 131 -18.05 -43.32 -11.75
C GLY A 131 -19.02 -42.19 -11.33
N THR A 132 -18.93 -41.70 -10.09
CA THR A 132 -19.73 -40.56 -9.63
C THR A 132 -19.07 -39.25 -10.08
N ALA A 133 -19.83 -38.40 -10.77
CA ALA A 133 -19.31 -37.14 -11.28
C ALA A 133 -19.13 -36.09 -10.17
N SER A 134 -18.06 -35.33 -10.29
CA SER A 134 -17.83 -34.13 -9.47
C SER A 134 -18.94 -33.10 -9.71
N SER A 135 -19.35 -32.41 -8.63
CA SER A 135 -20.23 -31.25 -8.73
C SER A 135 -19.51 -30.08 -9.39
N THR A 136 -20.21 -29.33 -10.24
CA THR A 136 -19.71 -28.06 -10.77
C THR A 136 -19.69 -26.94 -9.72
N SER A 137 -20.46 -27.10 -8.65
CA SER A 137 -20.46 -26.18 -7.49
C SER A 137 -19.52 -26.73 -6.41
N GLN A 138 -18.50 -25.98 -6.09
CA GLN A 138 -17.45 -26.31 -5.14
C GLN A 138 -17.38 -25.25 -4.03
N SER A 139 -16.78 -25.59 -2.88
CA SER A 139 -16.68 -24.67 -1.72
C SER A 139 -15.28 -24.14 -1.44
N ASN A 140 -14.24 -24.81 -1.89
CA ASN A 140 -12.83 -24.46 -1.63
C ASN A 140 -12.04 -24.22 -2.92
N ASN A 141 -12.71 -23.67 -3.91
CA ASN A 141 -12.26 -23.57 -5.29
C ASN A 141 -11.94 -22.14 -5.71
N THR A 142 -11.79 -21.23 -4.76
CA THR A 142 -11.47 -19.81 -5.03
C THR A 142 -10.14 -19.41 -4.42
N VAL A 143 -9.43 -18.52 -5.10
CA VAL A 143 -8.19 -17.92 -4.61
C VAL A 143 -8.05 -16.50 -5.14
N SER A 144 -7.57 -15.57 -4.31
CA SER A 144 -7.24 -14.21 -4.75
C SER A 144 -5.95 -14.23 -5.55
N LEU A 145 -5.89 -13.47 -6.64
CA LEU A 145 -4.65 -13.24 -7.36
C LEU A 145 -3.70 -12.36 -6.54
N ASN A 146 -2.41 -12.58 -6.73
CA ASN A 146 -1.40 -11.68 -6.19
C ASN A 146 -1.43 -10.36 -6.99
N GLU A 147 -1.32 -9.25 -6.30
CA GLU A 147 -1.13 -7.93 -6.88
C GLU A 147 0.20 -7.89 -7.66
N LYS A 148 0.19 -7.23 -8.86
CA LYS A 148 1.33 -7.13 -9.80
C LYS A 148 1.47 -5.74 -10.41
N VAL A 149 0.75 -4.74 -9.88
CA VAL A 149 0.89 -3.35 -10.31
C VAL A 149 2.17 -2.79 -9.71
N LEU A 150 3.05 -2.25 -10.53
CA LEU A 150 4.32 -1.70 -10.05
C LEU A 150 4.10 -0.32 -9.42
N PRO A 151 4.78 0.04 -8.33
CA PRO A 151 4.75 1.38 -7.80
C PRO A 151 5.37 2.37 -8.80
N THR A 152 4.69 3.50 -9.01
CA THR A 152 5.09 4.53 -9.98
C THR A 152 5.10 5.92 -9.36
N ILE A 153 5.86 6.84 -9.96
CA ILE A 153 5.77 8.28 -9.68
C ILE A 153 4.54 8.83 -10.42
N THR A 154 3.55 9.32 -9.67
CA THR A 154 2.31 9.88 -10.23
C THR A 154 2.38 11.38 -10.43
N ALA A 155 3.23 12.07 -9.67
CA ALA A 155 3.47 13.51 -9.78
C ALA A 155 4.86 13.86 -9.27
N SER A 156 5.37 14.99 -9.76
CA SER A 156 6.56 15.65 -9.19
C SER A 156 6.38 17.16 -9.20
N SER A 157 7.07 17.87 -8.31
CA SER A 157 7.10 19.34 -8.27
C SER A 157 8.43 19.84 -7.72
N MET A 158 8.97 20.92 -8.31
CA MET A 158 10.21 21.57 -7.91
C MET A 158 9.91 22.70 -6.90
N ALA A 159 10.68 22.81 -5.85
CA ALA A 159 10.66 23.97 -4.97
C ALA A 159 11.15 25.25 -5.71
N SER A 160 10.64 26.41 -5.30
CA SER A 160 10.95 27.68 -6.01
C SER A 160 12.42 28.07 -5.93
N ASP A 161 13.16 27.58 -4.95
CA ASP A 161 14.59 27.78 -4.74
C ASP A 161 15.47 26.68 -5.35
N ASN A 162 14.89 25.74 -6.08
CA ASN A 162 15.54 24.57 -6.68
C ASN A 162 16.23 23.63 -5.66
N ALA A 163 16.07 23.86 -4.37
CA ALA A 163 16.76 23.08 -3.33
C ALA A 163 16.18 21.67 -3.15
N THR A 164 14.90 21.49 -3.51
CA THR A 164 14.22 20.20 -3.34
C THR A 164 13.27 19.91 -4.50
N VAL A 165 13.00 18.63 -4.72
CA VAL A 165 11.93 18.11 -5.57
C VAL A 165 11.04 17.17 -4.78
N ASN A 166 9.73 17.37 -4.87
CA ASN A 166 8.74 16.43 -4.34
C ASN A 166 8.42 15.40 -5.43
N VAL A 167 8.31 14.14 -5.05
CA VAL A 167 7.78 13.05 -5.88
C VAL A 167 6.66 12.35 -5.13
N THR A 168 5.55 12.13 -5.81
CA THR A 168 4.39 11.39 -5.27
C THR A 168 4.37 10.00 -5.87
N MET A 169 4.42 8.98 -5.03
CA MET A 169 4.28 7.58 -5.45
C MET A 169 2.80 7.21 -5.60
N SER A 170 2.49 6.19 -6.41
CA SER A 170 1.14 5.67 -6.60
C SER A 170 0.55 5.01 -5.34
N GLU A 171 1.43 4.55 -4.45
CA GLU A 171 1.10 3.74 -3.29
C GLU A 171 2.21 3.77 -2.24
N ALA A 172 2.00 3.07 -1.10
CA ALA A 172 3.03 2.87 -0.09
C ALA A 172 4.22 2.10 -0.65
N VAL A 173 5.43 2.60 -0.43
CA VAL A 173 6.66 1.99 -0.90
C VAL A 173 7.67 1.81 0.23
N TYR A 174 8.55 0.83 0.06
CA TYR A 174 9.47 0.34 1.08
C TYR A 174 10.87 0.09 0.48
N ALA A 175 11.90 0.20 1.31
CA ALA A 175 13.29 -0.03 0.91
C ALA A 175 13.66 -1.51 0.73
N ALA A 176 12.87 -2.44 1.28
CA ALA A 176 13.17 -3.86 1.22
C ALA A 176 11.90 -4.71 1.16
N TYR A 177 12.02 -5.86 0.49
CA TYR A 177 11.01 -6.91 0.52
C TYR A 177 11.70 -8.26 0.78
N SER A 178 11.28 -8.96 1.83
CA SER A 178 11.84 -10.25 2.21
C SER A 178 10.79 -11.14 2.84
N SER A 179 10.78 -12.42 2.46
CA SER A 179 9.89 -13.44 3.03
C SER A 179 8.41 -13.05 3.05
N GLY A 180 7.93 -12.37 2.00
CA GLY A 180 6.54 -11.95 1.87
C GLY A 180 6.18 -10.68 2.64
N THR A 181 7.17 -9.93 3.13
CA THR A 181 6.93 -8.71 3.91
C THR A 181 7.77 -7.55 3.38
N ALA A 182 7.10 -6.44 3.08
CA ALA A 182 7.73 -5.17 2.77
C ALA A 182 8.11 -4.45 4.06
N SER A 183 9.26 -3.78 4.08
CA SER A 183 9.78 -3.10 5.27
C SER A 183 10.84 -2.05 4.95
N GLY A 184 11.07 -1.17 5.92
CA GLY A 184 12.09 -0.14 5.87
C GLY A 184 11.64 1.12 5.13
N ASP A 185 12.03 2.27 5.68
CA ASP A 185 11.85 3.58 5.06
C ASP A 185 12.84 3.74 3.92
N LEU A 186 12.44 4.49 2.88
CA LEU A 186 13.34 4.80 1.77
C LEU A 186 14.49 5.71 2.23
N ALA A 187 15.67 5.45 1.68
CA ALA A 187 16.88 6.22 1.85
C ALA A 187 17.20 7.04 0.59
N VAL A 188 18.13 7.99 0.69
CA VAL A 188 18.60 8.78 -0.47
C VAL A 188 19.13 7.90 -1.61
N SER A 189 19.72 6.75 -1.29
CA SER A 189 20.23 5.77 -2.26
C SER A 189 19.16 5.09 -3.12
N ASP A 190 17.89 5.17 -2.69
CA ASP A 190 16.78 4.51 -3.40
C ASP A 190 16.25 5.34 -4.56
N PHE A 191 16.77 6.56 -4.71
CA PHE A 191 16.48 7.45 -5.83
C PHE A 191 17.74 7.85 -6.58
N VAL A 192 17.58 8.06 -7.88
CA VAL A 192 18.62 8.60 -8.78
C VAL A 192 18.11 9.88 -9.40
N LEU A 193 18.93 10.92 -9.33
CA LEU A 193 18.73 12.21 -9.98
C LEU A 193 19.59 12.31 -11.22
N SER A 194 19.06 12.89 -12.27
CA SER A 194 19.83 13.32 -13.46
C SER A 194 19.32 14.65 -13.97
N VAL A 195 20.21 15.45 -14.55
CA VAL A 195 19.88 16.73 -15.16
C VAL A 195 20.33 16.73 -16.62
N SER A 196 19.50 17.32 -17.46
CA SER A 196 19.81 17.54 -18.87
C SER A 196 19.43 18.96 -19.28
N GLY A 197 20.13 19.52 -20.26
CA GLY A 197 19.95 20.91 -20.69
C GLY A 197 20.61 21.94 -19.74
N GLY A 198 20.48 23.21 -20.06
CA GLY A 198 20.93 24.32 -19.23
C GLY A 198 22.43 24.37 -18.91
N GLU A 199 22.76 25.12 -17.86
CA GLU A 199 24.15 25.36 -17.42
C GLU A 199 24.44 24.77 -16.04
N ALA A 200 23.41 24.56 -15.21
CA ALA A 200 23.56 23.92 -13.90
C ALA A 200 23.76 22.41 -14.04
N THR A 201 24.58 21.86 -13.17
CA THR A 201 24.89 20.41 -13.11
C THR A 201 24.74 19.88 -11.68
N LEU A 202 24.35 18.61 -11.55
CA LEU A 202 24.30 17.96 -10.23
C LEU A 202 25.71 17.68 -9.71
N ASN A 203 25.95 17.97 -8.42
CA ASN A 203 27.15 17.52 -7.71
C ASN A 203 27.08 16.03 -7.36
N SER A 204 25.86 15.50 -7.25
CA SER A 204 25.60 14.08 -6.97
C SER A 204 24.33 13.61 -7.69
N ALA A 205 24.37 12.42 -8.25
CA ALA A 205 23.19 11.73 -8.76
C ALA A 205 22.30 11.15 -7.64
N THR A 206 22.79 11.11 -6.39
CA THR A 206 22.02 10.72 -5.22
C THR A 206 21.48 11.98 -4.56
N PRO A 207 20.20 12.03 -4.19
CA PRO A 207 19.64 13.14 -3.41
C PRO A 207 20.49 13.47 -2.17
N SER A 208 20.62 14.74 -1.83
CA SER A 208 21.35 15.18 -0.63
C SER A 208 20.60 14.91 0.67
N SER A 209 19.26 14.77 0.59
CA SER A 209 18.38 14.43 1.69
C SER A 209 17.11 13.74 1.18
N ILE A 210 16.42 13.05 2.07
CA ILE A 210 15.10 12.49 1.83
C ILE A 210 14.21 12.72 3.04
N LEU A 211 12.97 13.11 2.77
CA LEU A 211 11.90 13.17 3.75
C LEU A 211 10.69 12.46 3.15
N GLY A 212 10.19 11.44 3.81
CA GLY A 212 9.07 10.63 3.33
C GLY A 212 8.03 10.39 4.42
N PRO A 213 6.97 9.62 4.12
CA PRO A 213 5.91 9.27 5.07
C PRO A 213 6.42 8.62 6.37
N GLY A 214 7.52 7.87 6.32
CA GLY A 214 8.20 7.30 7.50
C GLY A 214 8.76 8.35 8.46
N SER A 215 8.85 9.62 8.05
CA SER A 215 9.25 10.74 8.91
C SER A 215 8.20 11.10 9.96
N PHE A 216 7.03 10.50 9.91
CA PHE A 216 5.91 10.79 10.79
C PHE A 216 5.32 9.53 11.41
N THR A 217 4.77 9.68 12.61
CA THR A 217 3.97 8.65 13.30
C THR A 217 2.55 9.16 13.44
N SER A 218 1.56 8.40 12.98
CA SER A 218 0.15 8.76 13.15
C SER A 218 -0.22 8.80 14.63
N ILE A 219 -0.90 9.86 15.04
CA ILE A 219 -1.48 10.00 16.38
C ILE A 219 -3.02 9.92 16.35
N GLY A 220 -3.61 9.67 15.18
CA GLY A 220 -5.04 9.41 15.00
C GLY A 220 -5.78 10.49 14.21
N THR A 221 -7.11 10.39 14.23
CA THR A 221 -8.01 11.33 13.52
C THR A 221 -8.93 12.04 14.50
N TYR A 222 -9.17 13.33 14.26
CA TYR A 222 -10.10 14.16 15.04
C TYR A 222 -10.84 15.10 14.08
N ASN A 223 -12.16 15.18 14.19
CA ASN A 223 -13.05 16.02 13.38
C ASN A 223 -12.79 16.01 11.85
N GLY A 224 -12.34 14.88 11.32
CA GLY A 224 -12.09 14.71 9.89
C GLY A 224 -10.67 15.00 9.45
N SER A 225 -9.81 15.61 10.26
CA SER A 225 -8.38 15.71 10.02
C SER A 225 -7.62 14.52 10.60
N THR A 226 -6.52 14.12 9.96
CA THR A 226 -5.59 13.12 10.49
C THR A 226 -4.33 13.83 10.97
N TYR A 227 -3.90 13.48 12.18
CA TYR A 227 -2.75 14.10 12.84
C TYR A 227 -1.58 13.13 12.93
N TYR A 228 -0.39 13.67 12.75
CA TYR A 228 0.86 12.95 12.83
C TYR A 228 1.87 13.75 13.64
N ARG A 229 2.65 13.08 14.47
CA ARG A 229 3.85 13.70 15.04
C ARG A 229 5.07 13.37 14.18
N SER A 230 6.02 14.28 14.11
CA SER A 230 7.31 14.03 13.47
C SER A 230 8.14 13.00 14.25
N ASN A 231 9.01 12.26 13.54
CA ASN A 231 9.97 11.34 14.15
C ASN A 231 11.34 12.00 14.40
N SER A 232 11.52 13.25 13.94
CA SER A 232 12.71 14.07 14.18
C SER A 232 12.31 15.50 14.55
N ALA A 233 13.22 16.21 15.22
CA ALA A 233 13.04 17.61 15.56
C ALA A 233 13.54 18.52 14.42
N ALA A 234 12.88 19.67 14.25
CA ALA A 234 13.26 20.72 13.28
C ALA A 234 13.00 22.11 13.87
N LYS A 235 13.58 23.14 13.25
CA LYS A 235 13.21 24.53 13.50
C LYS A 235 11.79 24.77 12.98
N TRP A 236 11.10 25.76 13.51
CA TRP A 236 9.70 26.00 13.14
C TRP A 236 9.48 26.21 11.64
N ALA A 237 10.29 27.04 10.99
CA ALA A 237 10.19 27.31 9.55
C ALA A 237 10.44 26.06 8.69
N ASP A 238 11.41 25.23 9.11
CA ASP A 238 11.69 23.95 8.45
C ASP A 238 10.51 22.98 8.68
N ALA A 239 10.00 22.89 9.92
CA ALA A 239 8.85 22.06 10.27
C ALA A 239 7.59 22.44 9.48
N LYS A 240 7.33 23.75 9.29
CA LYS A 240 6.24 24.25 8.46
C LYS A 240 6.40 23.78 7.02
N THR A 241 7.57 23.98 6.42
CA THR A 241 7.86 23.52 5.04
C THR A 241 7.72 22.02 4.88
N ILE A 242 8.20 21.25 5.87
CA ILE A 242 8.09 19.79 5.89
C ILE A 242 6.62 19.34 5.92
N CYS A 243 5.79 19.98 6.76
CA CYS A 243 4.37 19.67 6.83
C CYS A 243 3.63 20.02 5.54
N GLU A 244 3.95 21.15 4.91
CA GLU A 244 3.40 21.55 3.61
C GLU A 244 3.79 20.56 2.49
N ASN A 245 5.03 20.14 2.46
CA ASN A 245 5.51 19.12 1.53
C ASN A 245 4.86 17.75 1.76
N ALA A 246 4.48 17.43 3.00
CA ALA A 246 3.74 16.22 3.33
C ALA A 246 2.24 16.29 2.97
N GLY A 247 1.78 17.39 2.35
CA GLY A 247 0.40 17.56 1.89
C GLY A 247 -0.57 18.06 2.97
N GLY A 248 -0.05 18.58 4.07
CA GLY A 248 -0.80 19.19 5.17
C GLY A 248 -0.18 20.49 5.64
N TYR A 249 -0.24 20.76 6.93
CA TYR A 249 0.35 21.94 7.58
C TYR A 249 0.70 21.65 9.05
N LEU A 250 1.50 22.51 9.69
CA LEU A 250 1.67 22.46 11.14
C LEU A 250 0.30 22.58 11.80
N ALA A 251 0.00 21.72 12.76
CA ALA A 251 -1.34 21.58 13.35
C ALA A 251 -1.92 22.91 13.81
N VAL A 252 -3.16 23.15 13.41
CA VAL A 252 -3.98 24.30 13.78
C VAL A 252 -4.97 23.86 14.85
N ILE A 253 -4.96 24.53 16.01
CA ILE A 253 -5.73 24.09 17.17
C ILE A 253 -6.82 25.14 17.45
N THR A 254 -8.05 24.83 17.06
CA THR A 254 -9.19 25.75 17.14
C THR A 254 -10.13 25.46 18.30
N THR A 255 -9.98 24.32 18.95
CA THR A 255 -10.85 23.87 20.04
C THR A 255 -10.09 23.18 21.17
N ALA A 256 -10.62 23.23 22.40
CA ALA A 256 -10.08 22.50 23.53
C ALA A 256 -10.11 20.96 23.34
N GLY A 257 -11.07 20.44 22.57
CA GLY A 257 -11.14 19.01 22.26
C GLY A 257 -9.99 18.56 21.36
N GLU A 258 -9.62 19.36 20.38
CA GLU A 258 -8.50 19.15 19.47
C GLU A 258 -7.17 19.26 20.19
N ASP A 259 -7.00 20.28 21.01
CA ASP A 259 -5.84 20.48 21.88
C ASP A 259 -5.58 19.24 22.77
N ASN A 260 -6.61 18.81 23.49
CA ASN A 260 -6.54 17.60 24.31
C ASN A 260 -6.27 16.34 23.50
N PHE A 261 -6.88 16.21 22.31
CA PHE A 261 -6.63 15.08 21.42
C PHE A 261 -5.17 15.00 21.00
N ILE A 262 -4.58 16.11 20.53
CA ILE A 262 -3.17 16.17 20.13
C ILE A 262 -2.29 15.83 21.32
N HIS A 263 -2.43 16.56 22.44
CA HIS A 263 -1.62 16.37 23.63
C HIS A 263 -1.63 14.92 24.13
N THR A 264 -2.80 14.29 24.26
CA THR A 264 -2.92 12.94 24.83
C THR A 264 -2.39 11.84 23.91
N ASN A 265 -2.33 12.09 22.60
CA ASN A 265 -1.90 11.09 21.59
C ASN A 265 -0.48 11.32 21.07
N LEU A 266 0.26 12.35 21.52
CA LEU A 266 1.65 12.60 21.07
C LEU A 266 2.55 11.38 21.21
N GLY A 267 2.41 10.60 22.28
CA GLY A 267 3.19 9.37 22.49
C GLY A 267 4.69 9.59 22.69
N ILE A 268 5.12 10.83 22.96
CA ILE A 268 6.51 11.21 23.26
C ILE A 268 6.58 12.15 24.46
N ASN A 269 7.73 12.15 25.16
CA ASN A 269 8.02 13.08 26.25
C ASN A 269 8.87 14.25 25.74
N ALA A 270 8.37 14.95 24.73
CA ALA A 270 9.07 16.08 24.12
C ALA A 270 8.08 17.15 23.66
N HIS A 271 8.50 18.40 23.69
CA HIS A 271 7.73 19.54 23.19
C HIS A 271 7.57 19.47 21.67
N VAL A 272 6.48 20.06 21.17
CA VAL A 272 6.18 20.06 19.73
C VAL A 272 5.84 21.47 19.24
N TRP A 273 6.26 21.80 18.02
CA TRP A 273 5.77 22.96 17.29
C TRP A 273 4.33 22.73 16.82
N ILE A 274 3.55 23.82 16.84
CA ILE A 274 2.21 23.93 16.23
C ILE A 274 2.19 25.05 15.21
N GLY A 275 1.11 25.19 14.44
CA GLY A 275 1.01 26.12 13.33
C GLY A 275 0.70 27.56 13.70
N LEU A 276 1.12 28.02 14.87
CA LEU A 276 0.86 29.35 15.40
C LEU A 276 2.06 30.27 15.25
N SER A 277 1.85 31.50 14.79
CA SER A 277 2.92 32.52 14.68
C SER A 277 2.36 33.94 14.75
N ASP A 278 3.14 34.87 15.26
CA ASP A 278 2.91 36.31 15.19
C ASP A 278 4.09 37.09 14.55
N GLU A 279 4.96 36.36 13.78
CA GLU A 279 6.12 36.91 13.06
C GLU A 279 5.75 38.12 12.18
N ALA A 280 4.56 38.13 11.58
CA ALA A 280 4.12 39.23 10.72
C ALA A 280 3.78 40.51 11.50
N THR A 281 3.31 40.39 12.73
CA THR A 281 2.93 41.50 13.61
C THR A 281 2.94 41.01 15.03
N GLU A 282 3.93 41.45 15.80
CA GLU A 282 4.12 41.13 17.22
C GLU A 282 2.83 41.27 18.03
N GLY A 283 2.50 40.22 18.78
CA GLY A 283 1.29 40.14 19.62
C GLY A 283 0.01 39.84 18.81
N THR A 284 0.09 39.66 17.49
CA THR A 284 -1.05 39.30 16.63
C THR A 284 -0.87 37.90 16.09
N HIS A 285 -1.21 36.92 16.92
CA HIS A 285 -1.07 35.52 16.56
C HIS A 285 -2.04 35.07 15.44
N VAL A 286 -1.51 34.36 14.47
CA VAL A 286 -2.26 33.78 13.34
C VAL A 286 -1.88 32.32 13.13
N TRP A 287 -2.83 31.55 12.67
CA TRP A 287 -2.57 30.18 12.23
C TRP A 287 -1.97 30.17 10.82
N VAL A 288 -1.10 29.23 10.53
CA VAL A 288 -0.47 29.05 9.20
C VAL A 288 -1.48 28.85 8.05
N THR A 289 -2.70 28.42 8.36
CA THR A 289 -3.80 28.26 7.41
C THR A 289 -4.64 29.52 7.21
N GLY A 290 -4.47 30.55 8.06
CA GLY A 290 -5.32 31.74 8.11
C GLY A 290 -6.66 31.52 8.79
N GLU A 291 -6.88 30.41 9.46
CA GLU A 291 -8.08 30.19 10.29
C GLU A 291 -8.17 31.18 11.45
N THR A 292 -9.40 31.41 11.92
CA THR A 292 -9.62 32.38 13.00
C THR A 292 -8.95 31.93 14.30
N PHE A 293 -8.05 32.75 14.83
CA PHE A 293 -7.44 32.54 16.13
C PHE A 293 -8.44 32.97 17.23
N SER A 294 -9.12 31.98 17.83
CA SER A 294 -10.18 32.23 18.84
C SER A 294 -10.05 31.37 20.08
N TYR A 295 -9.44 30.19 19.98
CA TYR A 295 -9.12 29.31 21.09
C TYR A 295 -7.67 29.51 21.49
N THR A 296 -7.38 29.51 22.78
CA THR A 296 -6.02 29.61 23.33
C THR A 296 -5.85 28.72 24.56
N ASN A 297 -4.68 28.15 24.71
CA ASN A 297 -4.30 27.33 25.87
C ASN A 297 -2.90 27.73 26.39
N TRP A 298 -2.66 29.00 26.53
CA TRP A 298 -1.36 29.50 26.96
C TRP A 298 -0.96 29.08 28.39
N TYR A 299 0.29 28.63 28.54
CA TYR A 299 0.90 28.45 29.86
C TYR A 299 0.93 29.76 30.63
N SER A 300 0.88 29.69 31.97
CA SER A 300 0.89 30.89 32.81
C SER A 300 2.12 31.78 32.55
N GLY A 301 1.90 33.01 32.11
CA GLY A 301 2.93 33.97 31.71
C GLY A 301 3.31 33.91 30.22
N GLN A 302 2.61 33.12 29.44
CA GLN A 302 2.72 33.08 27.98
C GLN A 302 1.42 33.64 27.33
N PRO A 303 1.46 34.19 26.10
CA PRO A 303 2.69 34.54 25.39
C PRO A 303 3.40 35.69 26.17
N ASN A 304 4.73 35.66 26.18
CA ASN A 304 5.46 36.67 26.96
C ASN A 304 5.81 37.92 26.12
N ASN A 305 5.41 37.94 24.82
CA ASN A 305 5.57 39.06 23.89
C ASN A 305 7.01 39.60 23.81
N VAL A 306 8.00 38.71 23.85
CA VAL A 306 9.38 39.07 23.56
C VAL A 306 9.53 39.14 22.03
N THR A 307 9.84 40.31 21.51
CA THR A 307 9.86 40.73 20.09
C THR A 307 10.59 39.84 19.07
N THR A 308 10.93 38.64 19.42
CA THR A 308 11.60 37.64 18.56
C THR A 308 11.17 36.22 18.91
N GLN A 309 10.17 36.06 19.78
CA GLN A 309 9.54 34.79 20.11
C GLN A 309 8.21 34.67 19.34
N ASP A 310 8.31 34.40 18.08
CA ASP A 310 7.22 34.55 17.09
C ASP A 310 6.49 33.25 16.79
N HIS A 311 6.83 32.12 17.42
CA HIS A 311 6.36 30.80 17.01
C HIS A 311 5.83 29.97 18.17
N GLY A 312 4.60 29.45 17.99
CA GLY A 312 3.89 28.70 19.02
C GLY A 312 4.30 27.22 19.08
N GLY A 313 4.43 26.73 20.31
CA GLY A 313 4.61 25.31 20.61
C GLY A 313 3.70 24.82 21.72
N MET A 314 3.63 23.48 21.89
CA MET A 314 2.84 22.81 22.93
C MET A 314 3.76 22.01 23.87
N TYR A 315 3.61 22.24 25.18
CA TYR A 315 4.29 21.44 26.20
C TYR A 315 3.74 20.01 26.26
N TYR A 316 4.63 19.02 26.23
CA TYR A 316 4.22 17.62 26.36
C TYR A 316 3.68 17.25 27.74
N THR A 317 3.96 18.10 28.77
CA THR A 317 3.61 17.82 30.16
C THR A 317 2.15 18.08 30.50
N ASN A 318 1.54 19.08 29.85
CA ASN A 318 0.19 19.54 30.18
C ASN A 318 -0.64 20.05 28.99
N GLY A 319 -0.04 20.10 27.78
CA GLY A 319 -0.73 20.57 26.57
C GLY A 319 -0.83 22.09 26.46
N GLU A 320 -0.38 22.85 27.46
CA GLU A 320 -0.39 24.31 27.38
C GLU A 320 0.66 24.83 26.40
N TRP A 321 0.45 26.04 25.88
CA TRP A 321 1.25 26.59 24.78
C TRP A 321 2.27 27.61 25.28
N TRP A 322 3.35 27.76 24.52
CA TRP A 322 4.34 28.83 24.70
C TRP A 322 4.72 29.43 23.35
N ASP A 323 5.28 30.63 23.34
CA ASP A 323 5.97 31.26 22.21
C ASP A 323 7.50 31.11 22.35
N ASP A 324 8.20 30.96 21.22
CA ASP A 324 9.66 30.79 21.18
C ASP A 324 10.25 31.36 19.86
N TYR A 325 11.56 31.45 19.81
CA TYR A 325 12.35 32.08 18.72
C TYR A 325 12.26 31.32 17.36
N GLY A 326 11.64 30.18 17.26
CA GLY A 326 11.61 29.35 16.03
C GLY A 326 12.95 28.74 15.62
N THR A 327 14.06 29.16 16.23
CA THR A 327 15.43 28.68 15.96
C THR A 327 15.77 27.40 16.71
N GLN A 328 15.01 27.07 17.72
CA GLN A 328 15.10 25.81 18.47
C GLN A 328 14.56 24.67 17.61
N SER A 329 15.11 23.48 17.81
CA SER A 329 14.61 22.28 17.15
C SER A 329 13.73 21.49 18.10
N TYR A 330 12.43 21.44 17.83
CA TYR A 330 11.46 20.60 18.51
C TYR A 330 10.82 19.62 17.54
N TYR A 331 10.21 18.57 18.06
CA TYR A 331 9.27 17.77 17.29
C TYR A 331 8.10 18.66 16.84
N TYR A 332 7.26 18.21 15.94
CA TYR A 332 6.16 19.01 15.42
C TYR A 332 4.97 18.13 15.04
N VAL A 333 3.81 18.75 14.97
CA VAL A 333 2.58 18.05 14.61
C VAL A 333 2.14 18.48 13.22
N LEU A 334 2.01 17.49 12.34
CA LEU A 334 1.42 17.62 11.01
C LEU A 334 -0.08 17.36 11.13
N GLU A 335 -0.90 18.21 10.57
CA GLU A 335 -2.33 18.01 10.33
C GLU A 335 -2.60 17.87 8.83
N ILE A 336 -3.35 16.82 8.46
CA ILE A 336 -3.83 16.58 7.09
C ILE A 336 -5.35 16.61 7.11
N PRO A 337 -6.00 17.60 6.45
CA PRO A 337 -7.46 17.69 6.40
C PRO A 337 -8.08 16.58 5.56
N SER A 338 -9.31 16.17 5.88
CA SER A 338 -10.02 15.05 5.22
C SER A 338 -10.25 15.21 3.72
N ALA A 339 -10.17 16.43 3.19
CA ALA A 339 -10.26 16.71 1.76
C ALA A 339 -8.94 16.54 1.01
N SER A 340 -7.83 16.43 1.73
CA SER A 340 -6.55 16.06 1.12
C SER A 340 -6.51 14.55 0.87
N PRO A 341 -5.95 14.09 -0.26
CA PRO A 341 -5.64 12.68 -0.39
C PRO A 341 -4.85 12.27 0.85
N SER A 342 -5.15 11.08 1.41
CA SER A 342 -4.39 10.41 2.49
C SER A 342 -2.90 10.74 2.39
N PRO A 343 -2.12 10.80 3.51
CA PRO A 343 -0.72 11.24 3.47
C PRO A 343 -0.09 10.61 2.26
N SER A 344 -0.10 11.41 1.24
CA SER A 344 0.25 11.00 -0.09
C SER A 344 1.68 10.52 0.07
N TYR A 345 1.99 9.42 -0.51
CA TYR A 345 3.30 8.82 -0.59
C TYR A 345 4.29 9.81 -1.24
N ILE A 346 4.36 11.04 -0.65
CA ILE A 346 5.21 12.14 -1.09
C ILE A 346 6.57 11.99 -0.43
N TYR A 347 7.59 12.03 -1.25
CA TYR A 347 8.99 12.10 -0.84
C TYR A 347 9.56 13.43 -1.30
N THR A 348 10.13 14.20 -0.37
CA THR A 348 10.89 15.41 -0.67
C THR A 348 12.36 15.05 -0.74
N LEU A 349 12.98 15.24 -1.89
CA LEU A 349 14.36 14.89 -2.17
C LEU A 349 15.19 16.17 -2.28
N GLY A 350 16.27 16.27 -1.51
CA GLY A 350 17.23 17.38 -1.60
C GLY A 350 18.07 17.30 -2.88
N ILE A 351 18.29 18.43 -3.49
CA ILE A 351 19.09 18.56 -4.73
C ILE A 351 20.37 19.31 -4.38
N ASP A 352 21.53 18.71 -4.71
CA ASP A 352 22.84 19.36 -4.62
C ASP A 352 23.35 19.61 -6.04
N TYR A 353 23.45 20.89 -6.43
CA TYR A 353 23.85 21.30 -7.77
C TYR A 353 24.85 22.46 -7.74
N ALA A 354 25.56 22.62 -8.83
CA ALA A 354 26.50 23.73 -9.10
C ALA A 354 26.08 24.46 -10.35
N GLY A 355 26.47 25.76 -10.41
CA GLY A 355 26.09 26.67 -11.50
C GLY A 355 24.80 27.42 -11.17
N LEU A 356 24.42 28.35 -12.04
CA LEU A 356 23.18 29.12 -11.94
C LEU A 356 22.16 28.54 -12.92
N PRO A 357 21.05 28.01 -12.47
CA PRO A 357 20.00 27.52 -13.36
C PRO A 357 19.47 28.64 -14.26
N ASN A 358 19.37 28.36 -15.56
CA ASN A 358 18.87 29.30 -16.59
C ASN A 358 17.46 28.95 -17.08
N GLY A 359 16.78 27.97 -16.43
CA GLY A 359 15.42 27.55 -16.75
C GLY A 359 15.31 26.55 -17.91
N TYR A 360 16.44 26.07 -18.45
CA TYR A 360 16.47 25.01 -19.47
C TYR A 360 16.90 23.65 -18.90
N GLU A 361 17.31 23.60 -17.66
CA GLU A 361 17.65 22.35 -16.98
C GLU A 361 16.39 21.54 -16.70
N VAL A 362 16.41 20.28 -17.08
CA VAL A 362 15.36 19.32 -16.75
C VAL A 362 15.92 18.28 -15.79
N LEU A 363 15.47 18.34 -14.53
CA LEU A 363 15.73 17.31 -13.53
C LEU A 363 14.83 16.11 -13.81
N THR A 364 15.40 14.92 -13.80
CA THR A 364 14.67 13.65 -13.82
C THR A 364 14.96 12.90 -12.54
N VAL A 365 13.91 12.42 -11.88
CA VAL A 365 13.97 11.58 -10.66
C VAL A 365 13.54 10.17 -11.04
N SER A 366 14.30 9.17 -10.65
CA SER A 366 13.94 7.76 -10.88
C SER A 366 14.21 6.91 -9.64
N PRO A 367 13.44 5.85 -9.39
CA PRO A 367 13.85 4.79 -8.47
C PRO A 367 15.21 4.23 -8.88
N ALA A 368 16.07 3.94 -7.93
CA ALA A 368 17.27 3.13 -8.17
C ALA A 368 16.86 1.68 -8.48
N GLU A 369 17.73 0.97 -9.19
CA GLU A 369 17.43 -0.41 -9.59
C GLU A 369 17.25 -1.32 -8.36
N ASN A 370 16.11 -2.04 -8.30
CA ASN A 370 15.76 -2.96 -7.22
C ASN A 370 15.78 -2.32 -5.81
N ALA A 371 15.46 -1.04 -5.69
CA ALA A 371 15.57 -0.31 -4.42
C ALA A 371 14.21 0.05 -3.80
N ILE A 372 13.14 0.12 -4.59
CA ILE A 372 11.81 0.54 -4.13
C ILE A 372 10.82 -0.58 -4.37
N TYR A 373 10.11 -1.01 -3.34
CA TYR A 373 9.13 -2.10 -3.37
C TYR A 373 7.77 -1.61 -2.87
N ASP A 374 6.68 -2.15 -3.41
CA ASP A 374 5.36 -2.04 -2.81
C ASP A 374 5.14 -3.08 -1.69
N ALA A 375 3.94 -3.11 -1.12
CA ALA A 375 3.56 -4.08 -0.07
C ALA A 375 3.50 -5.53 -0.57
N ALA A 376 3.27 -5.75 -1.88
CA ALA A 376 3.22 -7.06 -2.52
C ALA A 376 4.60 -7.55 -2.99
N GLY A 377 5.63 -6.69 -2.92
CA GLY A 377 7.00 -6.97 -3.33
C GLY A 377 7.26 -6.72 -4.83
N ASN A 378 6.39 -5.97 -5.50
CA ASN A 378 6.68 -5.54 -6.86
C ASN A 378 7.69 -4.39 -6.82
N VAL A 379 8.63 -4.40 -7.76
CA VAL A 379 9.74 -3.45 -7.81
C VAL A 379 9.37 -2.23 -8.64
N GLY A 380 9.58 -1.03 -8.12
CA GLY A 380 9.42 0.21 -8.85
C GLY A 380 10.32 0.27 -10.08
N SER A 381 9.73 0.61 -11.24
CA SER A 381 10.48 0.74 -12.48
C SER A 381 11.47 1.92 -12.41
N THR A 382 12.66 1.74 -12.95
CA THR A 382 13.61 2.85 -13.17
C THR A 382 13.14 3.82 -14.25
N THR A 383 12.18 3.40 -15.09
CA THR A 383 11.54 4.26 -16.10
C THR A 383 10.20 4.74 -15.58
N GLN A 384 10.05 6.05 -15.44
CA GLN A 384 8.89 6.73 -14.92
C GLN A 384 8.35 7.77 -15.92
N SER A 385 7.12 8.23 -15.76
CA SER A 385 6.47 9.17 -16.69
C SER A 385 6.21 10.57 -16.11
N ASN A 386 6.07 10.75 -14.81
CA ASN A 386 5.73 12.02 -14.17
C ASN A 386 6.86 12.52 -13.26
N ASN A 387 8.09 12.26 -13.67
CA ASN A 387 9.28 12.36 -12.84
C ASN A 387 10.25 13.46 -13.29
N GLN A 388 9.81 14.37 -14.14
CA GLN A 388 10.64 15.44 -14.67
C GLN A 388 10.16 16.82 -14.22
N GLN A 389 11.10 17.69 -13.85
CA GLN A 389 10.86 19.07 -13.44
C GLN A 389 11.92 20.00 -14.04
N THR A 390 11.50 21.18 -14.48
CA THR A 390 12.41 22.20 -14.93
C THR A 390 12.90 23.03 -13.75
N PHE A 391 14.19 23.32 -13.65
CA PHE A 391 14.72 24.26 -12.67
C PHE A 391 14.14 25.66 -12.89
N ASN A 392 13.85 26.36 -11.81
CA ASN A 392 13.51 27.76 -11.85
C ASN A 392 14.76 28.57 -12.23
N GLU A 393 14.60 29.59 -13.11
CA GLU A 393 15.69 30.47 -13.48
C GLU A 393 16.20 31.27 -12.27
N GLU A 394 17.48 31.20 -12.00
CA GLU A 394 18.16 32.04 -11.01
C GLU A 394 18.89 33.18 -11.70
N ARG A 395 18.44 34.41 -11.48
CA ARG A 395 19.08 35.60 -12.03
C ARG A 395 20.05 36.19 -11.03
N VAL A 396 21.29 36.41 -11.48
CA VAL A 396 22.18 37.34 -10.76
C VAL A 396 21.57 38.73 -10.87
N ARG A 397 21.18 39.32 -9.74
CA ARG A 397 20.79 40.73 -9.73
C ARG A 397 22.06 41.54 -10.05
N GLU A 398 22.19 42.01 -11.27
CA GLU A 398 23.19 43.02 -11.61
C GLU A 398 22.95 44.25 -10.75
N ILE A 399 23.84 44.51 -9.80
CA ILE A 399 23.89 45.78 -9.09
C ILE A 399 24.45 46.76 -10.09
N SER A 400 23.59 47.50 -10.81
CA SER A 400 24.00 48.61 -11.62
C SER A 400 24.56 49.71 -10.71
N TRP A 401 25.87 49.86 -10.67
CA TRP A 401 26.49 51.03 -10.08
C TRP A 401 26.12 52.24 -10.96
N ILE A 402 25.21 53.08 -10.48
CA ILE A 402 24.99 54.40 -11.03
C ILE A 402 26.22 55.21 -10.61
N GLU A 403 27.19 55.37 -11.53
CA GLU A 403 28.24 56.35 -11.37
C GLU A 403 27.55 57.73 -11.35
N HIS A 404 27.46 58.36 -10.17
CA HIS A 404 27.17 59.75 -10.04
C HIS A 404 28.43 60.52 -10.51
N ASN A 405 28.46 60.89 -11.79
CA ASN A 405 29.45 61.78 -12.33
C ASN A 405 29.09 63.20 -11.87
N THR A 406 29.65 63.65 -10.71
CA THR A 406 29.64 65.04 -10.29
C THR A 406 30.75 65.75 -11.02
N SER A 407 30.43 66.36 -12.17
CA SER A 407 31.27 67.35 -12.83
C SER A 407 31.12 68.68 -12.04
N TYR A 408 32.23 69.17 -11.53
CA TYR A 408 32.40 70.55 -11.07
C TYR A 408 32.75 71.43 -12.28
#